data_92bba994099f918ea5496eb941b5afeb
#
_entry.id   92bba994099f918ea5496eb941b5afeb
#
_cell.length_a   1.000
_cell.length_b   1.000
_cell.length_c   1.000
_cell.angle_alpha   90.00
_cell.angle_beta   90.00
_cell.angle_gamma   90.00
#
_symmetry.space_group_name_H-M   'P 1'
#
loop_
_entity.id
_entity.type
_entity.pdbx_description
1 polymer ?
#
loop_
_entity_poly.entity_id
_entity_poly.type
_entity_poly.pdbx_seq_one_letter_code
_entity_poly.pdbx_strand_id
1 'polypeptide(L)'
;MIKGLNTGQQPKYNLKQFLTVKNSTLATADLYFYGDIVSSWWGAWDDTDQYPEAIRDFLKEQEGKDLNIYINSGGGSVFAGLAIYNMLLRHKGKKTVHVDGVAASIASVIALAGDEIIVPSNAFLMVHKPWNACCGNADDFRKMADDLDAIETGIMNAYKAHLAEGVSLDDVQQLVNAETCLNGEEASKYFKITVAAAKEYAAQITDGVKAVYRNIPEQIIKSAQAADNTAEAKATANKILSLVTKGISKGV
;
A
#
# COMPACT_ATOMS: atom_id res chain seq x y z
N MET A 1 32.25 -37.62 9.40
CA MET A 1 32.05 -36.64 10.46
C MET A 1 31.64 -35.33 9.86
N ILE A 2 30.34 -35.07 9.77
CA ILE A 2 29.78 -33.81 9.31
C ILE A 2 29.51 -32.97 10.56
N LYS A 3 30.30 -31.91 10.77
CA LYS A 3 30.17 -30.97 11.88
C LYS A 3 28.91 -30.12 11.71
N GLY A 4 28.25 -29.91 12.81
CA GLY A 4 26.94 -29.35 13.02
C GLY A 4 26.61 -28.08 12.22
N LEU A 5 25.42 -28.09 11.66
CA LEU A 5 24.71 -26.91 11.20
C LEU A 5 24.36 -26.06 12.45
N ASN A 6 24.98 -24.90 12.50
CA ASN A 6 24.68 -23.85 13.46
C ASN A 6 23.22 -23.44 13.24
N THR A 7 22.35 -23.80 14.17
CA THR A 7 20.96 -23.31 14.19
C THR A 7 20.99 -21.82 14.48
N GLY A 8 21.07 -21.04 13.41
CA GLY A 8 20.98 -19.59 13.47
C GLY A 8 19.73 -19.18 14.23
N GLN A 9 19.94 -18.37 15.24
CA GLN A 9 18.86 -17.68 15.96
C GLN A 9 17.95 -17.03 14.93
N GLN A 10 16.68 -17.46 14.90
CA GLN A 10 15.65 -16.75 14.16
C GLN A 10 15.64 -15.31 14.69
N PRO A 11 15.69 -14.31 13.81
CA PRO A 11 15.55 -12.93 14.25
C PRO A 11 14.21 -12.83 14.97
N LYS A 12 14.23 -12.41 16.22
CA LYS A 12 13.03 -12.04 16.98
C LYS A 12 12.50 -10.75 16.36
N TYR A 13 11.78 -10.87 15.26
CA TYR A 13 11.01 -9.75 14.71
C TYR A 13 9.93 -9.41 15.73
N ASN A 14 10.05 -8.24 16.31
CA ASN A 14 9.08 -7.72 17.24
C ASN A 14 7.91 -7.17 16.39
N LEU A 15 6.83 -7.96 16.26
CA LEU A 15 5.60 -7.59 15.55
C LEU A 15 5.09 -6.16 15.87
N LYS A 16 5.46 -5.62 17.05
CA LYS A 16 5.17 -4.23 17.43
C LYS A 16 5.92 -3.17 16.62
N GLN A 17 6.96 -3.53 15.85
CA GLN A 17 7.70 -2.58 15.01
C GLN A 17 7.10 -2.43 13.61
N PHE A 18 6.38 -3.43 13.10
CA PHE A 18 5.79 -3.43 11.76
C PHE A 18 4.53 -2.56 11.63
N LEU A 19 3.78 -2.44 12.73
CA LEU A 19 2.66 -1.51 12.82
C LEU A 19 3.12 -0.29 13.59
N THR A 20 3.56 0.74 12.90
CA THR A 20 3.91 2.00 13.55
C THR A 20 2.64 2.68 14.04
N VAL A 21 2.15 2.26 15.21
CA VAL A 21 1.13 3.02 15.95
C VAL A 21 1.79 4.31 16.42
N LYS A 22 1.80 5.32 15.54
CA LYS A 22 2.30 6.65 15.85
C LYS A 22 1.21 7.44 16.48
N ASN A 23 0.74 7.60 17.49
CA ASN A 23 -0.32 8.42 18.11
C ASN A 23 -1.63 7.67 18.39
N SER A 24 -1.60 6.53 19.07
CA SER A 24 -2.85 6.00 19.63
C SER A 24 -3.26 6.82 20.86
N THR A 25 -4.42 7.42 20.78
CA THR A 25 -5.12 8.02 21.93
C THR A 25 -6.15 7.04 22.50
N LEU A 26 -6.92 7.45 23.49
CA LEU A 26 -8.08 6.67 23.96
C LEU A 26 -9.19 6.56 22.89
N ALA A 27 -9.29 7.52 21.98
CA ALA A 27 -10.35 7.63 20.99
C ALA A 27 -9.91 7.33 19.54
N THR A 28 -8.65 7.52 19.20
CA THR A 28 -8.15 7.43 17.81
C THR A 28 -6.88 6.59 17.71
N ALA A 29 -6.66 5.97 16.55
CA ALA A 29 -5.41 5.29 16.22
C ALA A 29 -5.03 5.54 14.74
N ASP A 30 -3.72 5.62 14.47
CA ASP A 30 -3.18 5.80 13.14
C ASP A 30 -2.70 4.47 12.56
N LEU A 31 -3.05 4.21 11.29
CA LEU A 31 -2.66 3.03 10.51
C LEU A 31 -1.99 3.47 9.22
N TYR A 32 -0.81 2.93 8.91
CA TYR A 32 -0.03 3.31 7.73
C TYR A 32 0.11 2.14 6.74
N PHE A 33 -0.19 2.41 5.47
CA PHE A 33 0.10 1.54 4.32
C PHE A 33 1.14 2.22 3.45
N TYR A 34 2.43 2.07 3.81
CA TYR A 34 3.57 2.73 3.18
C TYR A 34 4.56 1.71 2.61
N GLY A 35 4.10 0.75 1.88
CA GLY A 35 4.87 -0.32 1.29
C GLY A 35 4.00 -1.22 0.44
N ASP A 36 4.49 -2.39 0.11
CA ASP A 36 3.75 -3.36 -0.68
C ASP A 36 2.71 -4.10 0.17
N ILE A 37 1.60 -4.48 -0.47
CA ILE A 37 0.58 -5.34 0.13
C ILE A 37 0.96 -6.78 -0.20
N VAL A 38 1.38 -7.53 0.82
CA VAL A 38 1.87 -8.91 0.66
C VAL A 38 0.91 -9.92 1.27
N SER A 39 0.99 -11.17 0.83
CA SER A 39 0.05 -12.22 1.25
C SER A 39 0.29 -12.71 2.68
N SER A 40 1.50 -12.56 3.18
CA SER A 40 1.91 -13.00 4.52
C SER A 40 3.23 -12.37 4.92
N TRP A 41 3.62 -12.53 6.19
CA TRP A 41 4.90 -12.05 6.72
C TRP A 41 6.14 -12.58 5.98
N TRP A 42 6.09 -13.75 5.34
CA TRP A 42 7.17 -14.31 4.52
C TRP A 42 7.42 -13.52 3.24
N GLY A 43 6.42 -12.77 2.77
CA GLY A 43 6.54 -11.88 1.62
C GLY A 43 6.92 -10.45 1.99
N ALA A 44 6.98 -10.12 3.26
CA ALA A 44 7.36 -8.79 3.74
C ALA A 44 8.88 -8.69 3.80
N TRP A 45 9.47 -7.97 2.84
CA TRP A 45 10.91 -7.72 2.73
C TRP A 45 11.31 -6.36 3.29
N ASP A 46 10.35 -5.44 3.37
CA ASP A 46 10.51 -4.10 3.93
C ASP A 46 9.65 -3.95 5.21
N ASP A 47 10.12 -3.15 6.15
CA ASP A 47 9.42 -2.88 7.41
C ASP A 47 8.10 -2.11 7.21
N THR A 48 7.86 -1.59 6.01
CA THR A 48 6.64 -0.86 5.62
C THR A 48 5.60 -1.75 4.93
N ASP A 49 5.96 -2.97 4.52
CA ASP A 49 5.04 -3.91 3.87
C ASP A 49 3.92 -4.35 4.80
N GLN A 50 2.69 -4.47 4.27
CA GLN A 50 1.52 -4.79 5.04
C GLN A 50 0.90 -6.13 4.61
N TYR A 51 0.40 -6.90 5.56
CA TYR A 51 -0.23 -8.19 5.33
C TYR A 51 -1.45 -8.40 6.25
N PRO A 52 -2.42 -9.27 5.86
CA PRO A 52 -3.72 -9.36 6.52
C PRO A 52 -3.65 -9.66 8.02
N GLU A 53 -2.74 -10.53 8.46
CA GLU A 53 -2.63 -10.91 9.87
C GLU A 53 -2.20 -9.73 10.74
N ALA A 54 -1.25 -8.90 10.26
CA ALA A 54 -0.82 -7.71 10.99
C ALA A 54 -1.97 -6.71 11.13
N ILE A 55 -2.74 -6.49 10.06
CA ILE A 55 -3.89 -5.60 10.08
C ILE A 55 -4.99 -6.14 11.00
N ARG A 56 -5.28 -7.46 10.96
CA ARG A 56 -6.23 -8.09 11.88
C ARG A 56 -5.86 -7.84 13.34
N ASP A 57 -4.60 -8.06 13.69
CA ASP A 57 -4.13 -7.94 15.07
C ASP A 57 -4.15 -6.47 15.53
N PHE A 58 -3.75 -5.54 14.65
CA PHE A 58 -3.90 -4.10 14.88
C PHE A 58 -5.37 -3.71 15.13
N LEU A 59 -6.29 -4.10 14.25
CA LEU A 59 -7.71 -3.75 14.37
C LEU A 59 -8.32 -4.33 15.66
N LYS A 60 -7.87 -5.50 16.10
CA LYS A 60 -8.30 -6.09 17.36
C LYS A 60 -7.80 -5.28 18.56
N GLU A 61 -6.55 -4.80 18.53
CA GLU A 61 -5.99 -3.95 19.60
C GLU A 61 -6.65 -2.56 19.64
N GLN A 62 -7.13 -2.07 18.49
CA GLN A 62 -7.76 -0.75 18.36
C GLN A 62 -9.29 -0.84 18.24
N GLU A 63 -9.92 -1.92 18.72
CA GLU A 63 -11.37 -2.12 18.60
C GLU A 63 -12.16 -0.93 19.14
N GLY A 64 -13.06 -0.40 18.31
CA GLY A 64 -13.97 0.70 18.65
C GLY A 64 -13.36 2.10 18.59
N LYS A 65 -12.06 2.24 18.30
CA LYS A 65 -11.45 3.56 18.07
C LYS A 65 -11.67 4.02 16.63
N ASP A 66 -11.70 5.33 16.45
CA ASP A 66 -11.62 5.91 15.11
C ASP A 66 -10.22 5.73 14.53
N LEU A 67 -10.14 5.49 13.22
CA LEU A 67 -8.87 5.24 12.52
C LEU A 67 -8.55 6.39 11.56
N ASN A 68 -7.32 6.90 11.64
CA ASN A 68 -6.71 7.65 10.56
C ASN A 68 -5.84 6.67 9.77
N ILE A 69 -6.13 6.51 8.50
CA ILE A 69 -5.46 5.54 7.62
C ILE A 69 -4.68 6.33 6.57
N TYR A 70 -3.37 6.18 6.58
CA TYR A 70 -2.47 6.89 5.67
C TYR A 70 -1.95 5.90 4.62
N ILE A 71 -2.08 6.27 3.32
CA ILE A 71 -1.72 5.39 2.22
C ILE A 71 -0.71 6.05 1.31
N ASN A 72 0.41 5.35 1.09
CA ASN A 72 1.41 5.64 0.08
C ASN A 72 2.00 4.32 -0.41
N SER A 73 1.26 3.60 -1.27
CA SER A 73 1.51 2.21 -1.63
C SER A 73 1.29 1.97 -3.12
N GLY A 74 2.19 1.19 -3.71
CA GLY A 74 2.07 0.67 -5.08
C GLY A 74 1.06 -0.48 -5.22
N GLY A 75 0.50 -0.99 -4.14
CA GLY A 75 -0.41 -2.14 -4.15
C GLY A 75 0.29 -3.46 -3.87
N GLY A 76 -0.07 -4.53 -4.58
CA GLY A 76 0.51 -5.87 -4.40
C GLY A 76 -0.50 -7.00 -4.51
N SER A 77 -0.52 -7.92 -3.54
CA SER A 77 -1.41 -9.10 -3.53
C SER A 77 -2.88 -8.72 -3.46
N VAL A 78 -3.65 -9.05 -4.50
CA VAL A 78 -5.08 -8.73 -4.59
C VAL A 78 -5.87 -9.38 -3.46
N PHE A 79 -5.63 -10.66 -3.18
CA PHE A 79 -6.36 -11.36 -2.11
C PHE A 79 -6.06 -10.81 -0.73
N ALA A 80 -4.81 -10.43 -0.47
CA ALA A 80 -4.42 -9.76 0.76
C ALA A 80 -5.14 -8.41 0.91
N GLY A 81 -5.13 -7.59 -0.14
CA GLY A 81 -5.78 -6.30 -0.12
C GLY A 81 -7.30 -6.37 0.01
N LEU A 82 -7.96 -7.32 -0.65
CA LEU A 82 -9.40 -7.56 -0.47
C LEU A 82 -9.73 -8.04 0.96
N ALA A 83 -8.87 -8.87 1.56
CA ALA A 83 -9.03 -9.27 2.95
C ALA A 83 -8.91 -8.07 3.90
N ILE A 84 -7.90 -7.22 3.70
CA ILE A 84 -7.70 -5.99 4.47
C ILE A 84 -8.89 -5.03 4.29
N TYR A 85 -9.33 -4.79 3.05
CA TYR A 85 -10.51 -3.97 2.74
C TYR A 85 -11.74 -4.43 3.54
N ASN A 86 -12.03 -5.74 3.50
CA ASN A 86 -13.15 -6.30 4.24
C ASN A 86 -12.98 -6.24 5.76
N MET A 87 -11.75 -6.33 6.29
CA MET A 87 -11.49 -6.13 7.72
C MET A 87 -11.75 -4.68 8.14
N LEU A 88 -11.32 -3.71 7.35
CA LEU A 88 -11.57 -2.29 7.58
C LEU A 88 -13.07 -1.96 7.53
N LEU A 89 -13.82 -2.51 6.56
CA LEU A 89 -15.27 -2.33 6.51
C LEU A 89 -15.99 -2.85 7.76
N ARG A 90 -15.49 -3.90 8.40
CA ARG A 90 -16.06 -4.45 9.64
C ARG A 90 -15.67 -3.69 10.90
N HIS A 91 -14.64 -2.84 10.83
CA HIS A 91 -14.23 -2.03 11.97
C HIS A 91 -15.30 -0.99 12.33
N LYS A 92 -15.66 -0.88 13.61
CA LYS A 92 -16.80 -0.08 14.06
C LYS A 92 -16.50 1.41 14.20
N GLY A 93 -15.25 1.80 14.42
CA GLY A 93 -14.84 3.20 14.48
C GLY A 93 -14.89 3.88 13.11
N LYS A 94 -15.02 5.21 13.09
CA LYS A 94 -14.92 6.00 11.86
C LYS A 94 -13.53 5.83 11.25
N LYS A 95 -13.47 5.65 9.94
CA LYS A 95 -12.23 5.54 9.17
C LYS A 95 -12.05 6.75 8.27
N THR A 96 -11.04 7.57 8.56
CA THR A 96 -10.62 8.66 7.68
C THR A 96 -9.35 8.23 6.95
N VAL A 97 -9.45 8.11 5.63
CA VAL A 97 -8.33 7.71 4.76
C VAL A 97 -7.67 8.95 4.18
N HIS A 98 -6.34 8.99 4.24
CA HIS A 98 -5.50 10.02 3.62
C HIS A 98 -4.57 9.35 2.60
N VAL A 99 -4.66 9.73 1.34
CA VAL A 99 -3.69 9.31 0.31
C VAL A 99 -2.57 10.35 0.30
N ASP A 100 -1.38 9.96 0.80
CA ASP A 100 -0.28 10.92 0.97
C ASP A 100 0.52 11.11 -0.34
N GLY A 101 0.68 10.09 -1.16
CA GLY A 101 1.35 10.19 -2.46
C GLY A 101 0.63 9.38 -3.53
N VAL A 102 0.47 8.09 -3.30
CA VAL A 102 -0.20 7.19 -4.24
C VAL A 102 -0.95 6.08 -3.51
N ALA A 103 -2.14 5.75 -4.01
CA ALA A 103 -2.84 4.51 -3.70
C ALA A 103 -3.06 3.77 -5.02
N ALA A 104 -2.14 2.87 -5.38
CA ALA A 104 -2.17 2.19 -6.67
C ALA A 104 -2.67 0.75 -6.56
N SER A 105 -3.31 0.25 -7.63
CA SER A 105 -3.76 -1.13 -7.72
C SER A 105 -4.66 -1.50 -6.53
N ILE A 106 -4.36 -2.60 -5.84
CA ILE A 106 -5.15 -3.05 -4.69
C ILE A 106 -5.13 -2.07 -3.50
N ALA A 107 -4.12 -1.19 -3.40
CA ALA A 107 -4.13 -0.11 -2.40
C ALA A 107 -5.22 0.93 -2.67
N SER A 108 -5.64 1.14 -3.94
CA SER A 108 -6.79 1.98 -4.26
C SER A 108 -8.10 1.40 -3.71
N VAL A 109 -8.25 0.08 -3.74
CA VAL A 109 -9.39 -0.63 -3.12
C VAL A 109 -9.36 -0.46 -1.60
N ILE A 110 -8.18 -0.61 -0.97
CA ILE A 110 -8.04 -0.39 0.49
C ILE A 110 -8.41 1.05 0.86
N ALA A 111 -8.02 2.04 0.05
CA ALA A 111 -8.37 3.44 0.27
C ALA A 111 -9.88 3.66 0.32
N LEU A 112 -10.63 2.93 -0.50
CA LEU A 112 -12.09 3.02 -0.54
C LEU A 112 -12.79 2.38 0.68
N ALA A 113 -12.09 1.74 1.62
CA ALA A 113 -12.69 1.27 2.87
C ALA A 113 -12.98 2.42 3.87
N GLY A 114 -12.53 3.63 3.58
CA GLY A 114 -12.77 4.82 4.41
C GLY A 114 -14.22 5.28 4.40
N ASP A 115 -14.69 5.76 5.55
CA ASP A 115 -15.96 6.50 5.64
C ASP A 115 -15.79 7.95 5.12
N GLU A 116 -14.55 8.44 5.18
CA GLU A 116 -14.10 9.68 4.58
C GLU A 116 -12.76 9.41 3.88
N ILE A 117 -12.64 9.84 2.62
CA ILE A 117 -11.45 9.58 1.80
C ILE A 117 -10.93 10.92 1.30
N ILE A 118 -9.71 11.25 1.69
CA ILE A 118 -9.06 12.53 1.40
C ILE A 118 -7.88 12.28 0.46
N VAL A 119 -7.98 12.83 -0.75
CA VAL A 119 -6.92 12.74 -1.76
C VAL A 119 -6.48 14.15 -2.14
N PRO A 120 -5.26 14.56 -1.80
CA PRO A 120 -4.71 15.84 -2.25
C PRO A 120 -4.66 15.95 -3.78
N SER A 121 -4.69 17.19 -4.29
CA SER A 121 -4.63 17.44 -5.75
C SER A 121 -3.34 16.94 -6.41
N ASN A 122 -2.27 16.72 -5.64
CA ASN A 122 -0.98 16.17 -6.08
C ASN A 122 -0.73 14.71 -5.64
N ALA A 123 -1.73 14.03 -5.06
CA ALA A 123 -1.70 12.61 -4.80
C ALA A 123 -2.53 11.85 -5.84
N PHE A 124 -2.29 10.55 -5.99
CA PHE A 124 -2.85 9.77 -7.08
C PHE A 124 -3.59 8.52 -6.60
N LEU A 125 -4.72 8.25 -7.21
CA LEU A 125 -5.37 6.94 -7.24
C LEU A 125 -5.04 6.28 -8.59
N MET A 126 -4.54 5.03 -8.60
CA MET A 126 -4.28 4.31 -9.83
C MET A 126 -5.08 3.01 -9.85
N VAL A 127 -5.84 2.84 -10.92
CA VAL A 127 -6.71 1.68 -11.13
C VAL A 127 -6.29 0.92 -12.39
N HIS A 128 -6.22 -0.40 -12.29
CA HIS A 128 -5.89 -1.26 -13.42
C HIS A 128 -6.44 -2.68 -13.21
N LYS A 129 -6.37 -3.50 -14.27
CA LYS A 129 -6.73 -4.92 -14.20
C LYS A 129 -5.75 -5.72 -13.33
N PRO A 130 -6.23 -6.76 -12.62
CA PRO A 130 -5.32 -7.70 -11.98
C PRO A 130 -4.45 -8.38 -13.04
N TRP A 131 -3.21 -8.67 -12.66
CA TRP A 131 -2.26 -9.35 -13.53
C TRP A 131 -1.57 -10.48 -12.79
N ASN A 132 -1.07 -11.46 -13.55
CA ASN A 132 -0.26 -12.54 -13.01
C ASN A 132 0.70 -13.05 -14.09
N ALA A 133 1.72 -13.80 -13.66
CA ALA A 133 2.63 -14.52 -14.54
C ALA A 133 2.42 -16.01 -14.37
N CYS A 134 2.33 -16.75 -15.46
CA CYS A 134 2.27 -18.20 -15.44
C CYS A 134 3.13 -18.81 -16.52
N CYS A 135 3.52 -20.08 -16.32
CA CYS A 135 4.12 -20.94 -17.31
C CYS A 135 3.22 -22.15 -17.48
N GLY A 136 3.00 -22.59 -18.73
CA GLY A 136 2.14 -23.71 -18.99
C GLY A 136 1.80 -23.88 -20.46
N ASN A 137 0.87 -24.75 -20.76
CA ASN A 137 0.31 -24.98 -22.09
C ASN A 137 -0.88 -24.01 -22.35
N ALA A 138 -1.52 -24.12 -23.52
CA ALA A 138 -2.62 -23.24 -23.91
C ALA A 138 -3.83 -23.28 -22.96
N ASP A 139 -4.08 -24.42 -22.32
CA ASP A 139 -5.21 -24.56 -21.40
C ASP A 139 -4.90 -23.92 -20.05
N ASP A 140 -3.63 -23.97 -19.58
CA ASP A 140 -3.16 -23.27 -18.39
C ASP A 140 -3.30 -21.76 -18.56
N PHE A 141 -2.96 -21.22 -19.75
CA PHE A 141 -3.12 -19.78 -20.05
C PHE A 141 -4.59 -19.37 -20.12
N ARG A 142 -5.49 -20.17 -20.71
CA ARG A 142 -6.92 -19.88 -20.73
C ARG A 142 -7.49 -19.88 -19.32
N LYS A 143 -7.14 -20.90 -18.52
CA LYS A 143 -7.55 -20.95 -17.13
C LYS A 143 -7.06 -19.72 -16.34
N MET A 144 -5.81 -19.30 -16.52
CA MET A 144 -5.29 -18.09 -15.88
C MET A 144 -6.07 -16.85 -16.29
N ALA A 145 -6.46 -16.71 -17.56
CA ALA A 145 -7.30 -15.60 -18.02
C ALA A 145 -8.66 -15.61 -17.33
N ASP A 146 -9.34 -16.76 -17.26
CA ASP A 146 -10.62 -16.90 -16.58
C ASP A 146 -10.50 -16.57 -15.07
N ASP A 147 -9.43 -17.01 -14.42
CA ASP A 147 -9.16 -16.72 -13.00
C ASP A 147 -8.95 -15.20 -12.77
N LEU A 148 -8.25 -14.51 -13.67
CA LEU A 148 -8.05 -13.06 -13.60
C LEU A 148 -9.35 -12.28 -13.81
N ASP A 149 -10.22 -12.70 -14.74
CA ASP A 149 -11.53 -12.09 -14.95
C ASP A 149 -12.43 -12.26 -13.70
N ALA A 150 -12.37 -13.42 -13.07
CA ALA A 150 -13.09 -13.66 -11.80
C ALA A 150 -12.58 -12.77 -10.66
N ILE A 151 -11.25 -12.60 -10.56
CA ILE A 151 -10.62 -11.70 -9.58
C ILE A 151 -11.01 -10.24 -9.84
N GLU A 152 -11.01 -9.80 -11.10
CA GLU A 152 -11.43 -8.46 -11.50
C GLU A 152 -12.85 -8.13 -11.04
N THR A 153 -13.77 -9.10 -11.13
CA THR A 153 -15.14 -8.95 -10.63
C THR A 153 -15.18 -8.56 -9.15
N GLY A 154 -14.31 -9.14 -8.31
CA GLY A 154 -14.21 -8.80 -6.90
C GLY A 154 -13.73 -7.35 -6.67
N ILE A 155 -12.74 -6.92 -7.45
CA ILE A 155 -12.21 -5.54 -7.43
C ILE A 155 -13.29 -4.54 -7.86
N MET A 156 -13.98 -4.83 -8.97
CA MET A 156 -15.04 -3.98 -9.50
C MET A 156 -16.22 -3.84 -8.54
N ASN A 157 -16.54 -4.86 -7.77
CA ASN A 157 -17.56 -4.79 -6.73
C ASN A 157 -17.17 -3.85 -5.58
N ALA A 158 -15.88 -3.81 -5.22
CA ALA A 158 -15.39 -2.85 -4.24
C ALA A 158 -15.48 -1.40 -4.78
N TYR A 159 -15.09 -1.15 -6.04
CA TYR A 159 -15.24 0.17 -6.66
C TYR A 159 -16.71 0.60 -6.75
N LYS A 160 -17.61 -0.31 -7.11
CA LYS A 160 -19.06 -0.04 -7.24
C LYS A 160 -19.66 0.54 -5.95
N ALA A 161 -19.21 0.11 -4.80
CA ALA A 161 -19.73 0.59 -3.51
C ALA A 161 -19.40 2.06 -3.22
N HIS A 162 -18.42 2.63 -3.93
CA HIS A 162 -17.87 3.97 -3.66
C HIS A 162 -17.96 4.93 -4.85
N LEU A 163 -18.80 4.63 -5.86
CA LEU A 163 -19.00 5.50 -7.02
C LEU A 163 -19.55 6.87 -6.61
N ALA A 164 -19.07 7.92 -7.25
CA ALA A 164 -19.65 9.25 -7.15
C ALA A 164 -21.07 9.28 -7.75
N GLU A 165 -21.84 10.30 -7.41
CA GLU A 165 -23.21 10.44 -7.91
C GLU A 165 -23.23 10.56 -9.44
N GLY A 166 -24.08 9.76 -10.08
CA GLY A 166 -24.24 9.74 -11.54
C GLY A 166 -23.17 8.96 -12.30
N VAL A 167 -22.16 8.40 -11.65
CA VAL A 167 -21.11 7.59 -12.29
C VAL A 167 -21.55 6.13 -12.39
N SER A 168 -21.39 5.55 -13.57
CA SER A 168 -21.67 4.12 -13.80
C SER A 168 -20.45 3.26 -13.50
N LEU A 169 -20.68 1.96 -13.26
CA LEU A 169 -19.57 1.01 -13.12
C LEU A 169 -18.79 0.85 -14.42
N ASP A 170 -19.45 1.01 -15.57
CA ASP A 170 -18.82 0.93 -16.89
C ASP A 170 -17.81 2.05 -17.11
N ASP A 171 -18.06 3.26 -16.58
CA ASP A 171 -17.10 4.36 -16.63
C ASP A 171 -15.79 3.98 -15.88
N VAL A 172 -15.93 3.37 -14.70
CA VAL A 172 -14.76 2.90 -13.93
C VAL A 172 -14.10 1.68 -14.61
N GLN A 173 -14.88 0.80 -15.24
CA GLN A 173 -14.32 -0.31 -16.01
C GLN A 173 -13.43 0.18 -17.16
N GLN A 174 -13.79 1.28 -17.83
CA GLN A 174 -12.94 1.88 -18.87
C GLN A 174 -11.62 2.39 -18.29
N LEU A 175 -11.65 3.03 -17.11
CA LEU A 175 -10.43 3.47 -16.42
C LEU A 175 -9.53 2.28 -16.05
N VAL A 176 -10.11 1.20 -15.52
CA VAL A 176 -9.40 -0.03 -15.17
C VAL A 176 -8.77 -0.67 -16.42
N ASN A 177 -9.50 -0.75 -17.52
CA ASN A 177 -9.02 -1.28 -18.80
C ASN A 177 -7.86 -0.46 -19.37
N ALA A 178 -7.87 0.86 -19.15
CA ALA A 178 -6.87 1.79 -19.64
C ALA A 178 -5.66 1.94 -18.72
N GLU A 179 -5.67 1.29 -17.54
CA GLU A 179 -4.63 1.45 -16.51
C GLU A 179 -4.41 2.94 -16.19
N THR A 180 -5.34 3.52 -15.44
CA THR A 180 -5.44 4.98 -15.30
C THR A 180 -4.95 5.45 -13.95
N CYS A 181 -4.08 6.46 -13.97
CA CYS A 181 -3.70 7.25 -12.79
C CYS A 181 -4.55 8.51 -12.74
N LEU A 182 -5.24 8.72 -11.64
CA LEU A 182 -6.13 9.86 -11.39
C LEU A 182 -5.56 10.69 -10.24
N ASN A 183 -5.31 11.97 -10.43
CA ASN A 183 -5.05 12.87 -9.31
C ASN A 183 -6.33 13.08 -8.46
N GLY A 184 -6.22 13.77 -7.31
CA GLY A 184 -7.37 13.94 -6.42
C GLY A 184 -8.59 14.56 -7.11
N GLU A 185 -8.38 15.55 -8.00
CA GLU A 185 -9.47 16.21 -8.72
C GLU A 185 -10.12 15.29 -9.78
N GLU A 186 -9.32 14.47 -10.46
CA GLU A 186 -9.80 13.49 -11.41
C GLU A 186 -10.51 12.34 -10.72
N ALA A 187 -9.95 11.82 -9.63
CA ALA A 187 -10.51 10.72 -8.85
C ALA A 187 -11.87 11.07 -8.24
N SER A 188 -12.05 12.33 -7.79
CA SER A 188 -13.31 12.80 -7.22
C SER A 188 -14.49 12.82 -8.22
N LYS A 189 -14.21 12.78 -9.52
CA LYS A 189 -15.25 12.68 -10.56
C LYS A 189 -15.85 11.27 -10.65
N TYR A 190 -15.12 10.26 -10.18
CA TYR A 190 -15.52 8.84 -10.28
C TYR A 190 -15.86 8.22 -8.94
N PHE A 191 -15.23 8.69 -7.86
CA PHE A 191 -15.38 8.13 -6.53
C PHE A 191 -15.78 9.18 -5.50
N LYS A 192 -16.43 8.76 -4.42
CA LYS A 192 -16.79 9.61 -3.27
C LYS A 192 -15.55 10.01 -2.49
N ILE A 193 -14.83 11.00 -2.98
CA ILE A 193 -13.53 11.47 -2.48
C ILE A 193 -13.60 12.97 -2.19
N THR A 194 -12.98 13.40 -1.10
CA THR A 194 -12.75 14.80 -0.76
C THR A 194 -11.37 15.21 -1.27
N VAL A 195 -11.33 16.23 -2.13
CA VAL A 195 -10.07 16.79 -2.63
C VAL A 195 -9.50 17.74 -1.59
N ALA A 196 -8.23 17.51 -1.20
CA ALA A 196 -7.48 18.41 -0.33
C ALA A 196 -6.46 19.23 -1.10
N ALA A 197 -5.96 20.31 -0.50
CA ALA A 197 -4.83 21.06 -1.04
C ALA A 197 -3.57 20.18 -1.13
N ALA A 198 -2.73 20.48 -2.12
CA ALA A 198 -1.48 19.76 -2.35
C ALA A 198 -0.60 19.76 -1.08
N LYS A 199 0.01 18.62 -0.79
CA LYS A 199 0.98 18.44 0.29
C LYS A 199 2.30 17.95 -0.30
N GLU A 200 3.41 18.24 0.37
CA GLU A 200 4.73 17.73 -0.03
C GLU A 200 4.93 16.31 0.49
N TYR A 201 4.52 15.32 -0.32
CA TYR A 201 4.84 13.90 -0.10
C TYR A 201 5.44 13.30 -1.38
N ALA A 202 6.40 12.40 -1.22
CA ALA A 202 6.93 11.61 -2.33
C ALA A 202 6.15 10.30 -2.45
N ALA A 203 5.67 9.98 -3.65
CA ALA A 203 5.00 8.71 -3.93
C ALA A 203 5.96 7.54 -3.69
N GLN A 204 5.49 6.50 -3.01
CA GLN A 204 6.27 5.30 -2.72
C GLN A 204 5.84 4.16 -3.66
N ILE A 205 6.63 3.91 -4.70
CA ILE A 205 6.42 2.82 -5.65
C ILE A 205 7.73 2.04 -5.78
N THR A 206 7.70 0.76 -5.44
CA THR A 206 8.86 -0.13 -5.54
C THR A 206 9.23 -0.42 -7.01
N ASP A 207 10.49 -0.81 -7.26
CA ASP A 207 10.94 -1.15 -8.61
C ASP A 207 10.20 -2.37 -9.17
N GLY A 208 9.80 -3.32 -8.32
CA GLY A 208 8.98 -4.46 -8.71
C GLY A 208 7.61 -4.02 -9.25
N VAL A 209 6.99 -3.06 -8.62
CA VAL A 209 5.71 -2.48 -9.05
C VAL A 209 5.87 -1.65 -10.33
N LYS A 210 6.96 -0.85 -10.44
CA LYS A 210 7.27 -0.08 -11.67
C LYS A 210 7.42 -0.98 -12.90
N ALA A 211 8.01 -2.18 -12.74
CA ALA A 211 8.23 -3.10 -13.84
C ALA A 211 6.93 -3.65 -14.46
N VAL A 212 5.82 -3.53 -13.75
CA VAL A 212 4.53 -4.11 -14.15
C VAL A 212 3.58 -3.06 -14.74
N TYR A 213 3.61 -1.84 -14.24
CA TYR A 213 2.71 -0.76 -14.69
C TYR A 213 3.18 -0.14 -16.00
N ARG A 214 2.25 0.03 -16.94
CA ARG A 214 2.52 0.57 -18.28
C ARG A 214 2.37 2.09 -18.36
N ASN A 215 1.51 2.67 -17.52
CA ASN A 215 1.06 4.06 -17.60
C ASN A 215 1.30 4.86 -16.32
N ILE A 216 2.46 4.69 -15.67
CA ILE A 216 2.81 5.51 -14.49
C ILE A 216 3.23 6.91 -14.97
N PRO A 217 2.61 8.00 -14.46
CA PRO A 217 3.08 9.34 -14.73
C PRO A 217 4.53 9.56 -14.29
N GLU A 218 5.33 10.22 -15.14
CA GLU A 218 6.75 10.51 -14.84
C GLU A 218 6.95 11.26 -13.51
N GLN A 219 5.98 12.09 -13.11
CA GLN A 219 6.02 12.81 -11.84
C GLN A 219 6.07 11.87 -10.64
N ILE A 220 5.31 10.77 -10.69
CA ILE A 220 5.31 9.75 -9.63
C ILE A 220 6.67 9.05 -9.57
N ILE A 221 7.22 8.67 -10.74
CA ILE A 221 8.55 8.02 -10.81
C ILE A 221 9.64 8.95 -10.27
N LYS A 222 9.63 10.22 -10.67
CA LYS A 222 10.62 11.22 -10.23
C LYS A 222 10.52 11.50 -8.73
N SER A 223 9.31 11.57 -8.17
CA SER A 223 9.12 11.80 -6.73
C SER A 223 9.60 10.61 -5.90
N ALA A 224 9.34 9.37 -6.36
CA ALA A 224 9.84 8.17 -5.71
C ALA A 224 11.37 8.10 -5.70
N GLN A 225 12.03 8.38 -6.85
CA GLN A 225 13.49 8.43 -6.96
C GLN A 225 14.12 9.50 -6.08
N ALA A 226 13.49 10.67 -5.95
CA ALA A 226 13.96 11.73 -5.07
C ALA A 226 13.90 11.32 -3.59
N ALA A 227 12.88 10.57 -3.18
CA ALA A 227 12.74 10.03 -1.83
C ALA A 227 13.82 8.98 -1.52
N ASP A 228 14.07 8.04 -2.43
CA ASP A 228 15.10 7.01 -2.29
C ASP A 228 16.49 7.64 -2.13
N ASN A 229 16.84 8.60 -2.99
CA ASN A 229 18.11 9.31 -2.91
C ASN A 229 18.28 10.05 -1.56
N THR A 230 17.20 10.60 -1.02
CA THR A 230 17.22 11.28 0.29
C THR A 230 17.39 10.28 1.44
N ALA A 231 16.77 9.12 1.34
CA ALA A 231 16.90 8.04 2.33
C ALA A 231 18.31 7.45 2.34
N GLU A 232 18.89 7.17 1.16
CA GLU A 232 20.29 6.74 1.02
C GLU A 232 21.29 7.78 1.54
N ALA A 233 21.08 9.06 1.25
CA ALA A 233 21.91 10.15 1.76
C ALA A 233 21.86 10.22 3.29
N LYS A 234 20.67 10.09 3.90
CA LYS A 234 20.49 10.01 5.36
C LYS A 234 21.13 8.76 5.96
N ALA A 235 20.97 7.59 5.33
CA ALA A 235 21.60 6.35 5.78
C ALA A 235 23.12 6.44 5.74
N THR A 236 23.67 7.02 4.67
CA THR A 236 25.11 7.27 4.52
C THR A 236 25.63 8.26 5.57
N ALA A 237 24.93 9.37 5.81
CA ALA A 237 25.27 10.35 6.83
C ALA A 237 25.26 9.74 8.24
N ASN A 238 24.25 8.94 8.58
CA ASN A 238 24.14 8.22 9.85
C ASN A 238 25.28 7.20 10.02
N LYS A 239 25.67 6.50 8.95
CA LYS A 239 26.78 5.55 8.94
C LYS A 239 28.11 6.26 9.20
N ILE A 240 28.35 7.41 8.55
CA ILE A 240 29.53 8.25 8.77
C ILE A 240 29.54 8.76 10.22
N LEU A 241 28.43 9.27 10.72
CA LEU A 241 28.31 9.76 12.10
C LEU A 241 28.62 8.65 13.11
N SER A 242 28.13 7.43 12.88
CA SER A 242 28.40 6.27 13.74
C SER A 242 29.87 5.84 13.73
N LEU A 243 30.57 6.02 12.61
CA LEU A 243 32.01 5.72 12.50
C LEU A 243 32.85 6.78 13.22
N VAL A 244 32.47 8.05 13.11
CA VAL A 244 33.14 9.16 13.79
C VAL A 244 32.98 9.04 15.31
N THR A 245 31.77 8.75 15.81
CA THR A 245 31.52 8.58 17.24
C THR A 245 32.24 7.35 17.83
N LYS A 246 32.36 6.26 17.07
CA LYS A 246 33.14 5.07 17.48
C LYS A 246 34.65 5.33 17.43
N GLY A 247 35.13 6.22 16.58
CA GLY A 247 36.54 6.64 16.50
C GLY A 247 36.96 7.47 17.72
N ILE A 248 36.09 8.35 18.21
CA ILE A 248 36.34 9.23 19.36
C ILE A 248 36.35 8.41 20.68
N SER A 249 35.58 7.34 20.79
CA SER A 249 35.52 6.51 22.01
C SER A 249 36.69 5.53 22.17
N LYS A 250 37.60 5.43 21.20
CA LYS A 250 38.81 4.58 21.26
C LYS A 250 40.11 5.34 21.45
N GLY A 251 40.03 6.64 21.69
CA GLY A 251 41.18 7.55 21.83
C GLY A 251 41.28 8.24 23.19
N VAL A 252 40.81 7.58 24.28
CA VAL A 252 41.09 8.00 25.65
C VAL A 252 41.51 6.79 26.46
#